data_e1d8392a558ad313467965b823a743aa
#
_entry.id   e1d8392a558ad313467965b823a743aa
#
_cell.length_a   1.000
_cell.length_b   1.000
_cell.length_c   1.000
_cell.angle_alpha   90.00
_cell.angle_beta   90.00
_cell.angle_gamma   90.00
#
_symmetry.space_group_name_H-M   'P 1'
#
loop_
_entity.id
_entity.type
_entity.pdbx_description
1 polymer ?
#
loop_
_entity_poly.entity_id
_entity_poly.type
_entity_poly.pdbx_seq_one_letter_code
_entity_poly.pdbx_strand_id
1 'polypeptide(L)'
;DFRKHDFSIGHRGAPLMFPEHTAESYKAAALMGAGIVECDVTFTADKELVCRHAQNDLHTTTNIVATDLGSKCTTPFAAANGDDAAQAECRASDITLAEFKTLNAKMDGANKTAASAQEYLDGTAGWRTDLYATKGTLMTHAESIALMQELDVKFTPELKAPSVEMPFNGF
;
A
#
# COMPACT_ATOMS: atom_id res chain seq x y z
N ASP A 1 11.29 30.78 -0.36
CA ASP A 1 11.82 29.52 -0.86
C ASP A 1 11.31 28.39 0.01
N PHE A 2 10.63 27.44 -0.61
CA PHE A 2 10.16 26.24 0.07
C PHE A 2 11.38 25.34 0.36
N ARG A 3 11.66 25.11 1.64
CA ARG A 3 12.82 24.32 2.05
C ARG A 3 12.38 23.00 2.67
N LYS A 4 13.03 21.92 2.26
CA LYS A 4 12.91 20.63 2.92
C LYS A 4 13.57 20.68 4.30
N HIS A 5 12.96 20.09 5.30
CA HIS A 5 13.46 20.01 6.65
C HIS A 5 13.50 18.57 7.15
N ASP A 6 14.64 18.16 7.70
CA ASP A 6 14.82 16.83 8.30
C ASP A 6 13.89 16.59 9.51
N PHE A 7 13.32 17.64 10.07
CA PHE A 7 12.32 17.54 11.13
C PHE A 7 10.97 17.01 10.61
N SER A 8 10.71 17.14 9.31
CA SER A 8 9.48 16.68 8.68
C SER A 8 9.71 15.32 8.00
N ILE A 9 9.00 14.29 8.46
CA ILE A 9 9.05 12.94 7.92
C ILE A 9 7.75 12.67 7.17
N GLY A 10 7.87 12.32 5.89
CA GLY A 10 6.77 11.80 5.09
C GLY A 10 6.50 10.34 5.44
N HIS A 11 5.75 10.09 6.51
CA HIS A 11 5.35 8.75 6.96
C HIS A 11 4.48 8.09 5.91
N ARG A 12 4.97 7.04 5.25
CA ARG A 12 4.37 6.40 4.07
C ARG A 12 4.18 7.35 2.88
N GLY A 13 4.91 8.47 2.84
CA GLY A 13 4.72 9.57 1.91
C GLY A 13 3.76 10.65 2.43
N ALA A 14 2.69 10.91 1.70
CA ALA A 14 1.61 11.84 2.07
C ALA A 14 0.24 11.11 2.08
N PRO A 15 0.00 10.16 3.01
CA PRO A 15 -1.08 9.17 2.93
C PRO A 15 -2.48 9.74 3.18
N LEU A 16 -2.59 10.96 3.69
CA LEU A 16 -3.89 11.63 3.81
C LEU A 16 -4.44 12.12 2.48
N MET A 17 -3.58 12.30 1.48
CA MET A 17 -3.91 12.88 0.19
C MET A 17 -3.69 11.92 -0.98
N PHE A 18 -2.79 10.98 -0.84
CA PHE A 18 -2.38 10.02 -1.88
C PHE A 18 -2.37 8.60 -1.32
N PRO A 19 -2.57 7.58 -2.15
CA PRO A 19 -2.38 6.19 -1.72
C PRO A 19 -0.98 6.00 -1.10
N GLU A 20 -0.94 5.40 0.08
CA GLU A 20 0.29 5.20 0.85
C GLU A 20 1.32 4.36 0.08
N HIS A 21 2.60 4.62 0.30
CA HIS A 21 3.71 3.86 -0.30
C HIS A 21 3.69 3.81 -1.82
N THR A 22 3.28 4.91 -2.45
CA THR A 22 3.26 5.07 -3.90
C THR A 22 4.23 6.14 -4.37
N ALA A 23 4.60 6.09 -5.64
CA ALA A 23 5.44 7.13 -6.24
C ALA A 23 4.80 8.52 -6.08
N GLU A 24 3.48 8.62 -6.26
CA GLU A 24 2.72 9.87 -6.12
C GLU A 24 2.79 10.41 -4.69
N SER A 25 2.60 9.54 -3.70
CA SER A 25 2.67 9.89 -2.28
C SER A 25 4.07 10.39 -1.87
N TYR A 26 5.12 9.71 -2.32
CA TYR A 26 6.50 10.09 -2.05
C TYR A 26 6.88 11.43 -2.70
N LYS A 27 6.51 11.63 -3.96
CA LYS A 27 6.71 12.91 -4.66
C LYS A 27 5.98 14.05 -3.96
N ALA A 28 4.73 13.83 -3.57
CA ALA A 28 3.94 14.84 -2.86
C ALA A 28 4.58 15.20 -1.51
N ALA A 29 5.02 14.23 -0.71
CA ALA A 29 5.69 14.49 0.57
C ALA A 29 6.95 15.34 0.38
N ALA A 30 7.80 15.01 -0.59
CA ALA A 30 9.01 15.77 -0.91
C ALA A 30 8.68 17.21 -1.35
N LEU A 31 7.67 17.38 -2.22
CA LEU A 31 7.23 18.70 -2.69
C LEU A 31 6.60 19.55 -1.57
N MET A 32 5.99 18.92 -0.58
CA MET A 32 5.43 19.60 0.59
C MET A 32 6.48 19.92 1.67
N GLY A 33 7.75 19.56 1.47
CA GLY A 33 8.85 19.95 2.33
C GLY A 33 9.36 18.86 3.29
N ALA A 34 8.90 17.61 3.17
CA ALA A 34 9.50 16.51 3.91
C ALA A 34 10.98 16.35 3.52
N GLY A 35 11.87 16.36 4.50
CA GLY A 35 13.30 16.12 4.31
C GLY A 35 13.64 14.63 4.37
N ILE A 36 12.77 13.84 4.99
CA ILE A 36 12.88 12.37 5.13
C ILE A 36 11.59 11.75 4.67
N VAL A 37 11.66 10.64 3.91
CA VAL A 37 10.50 9.88 3.46
C VAL A 37 10.66 8.42 3.86
N GLU A 38 9.57 7.78 4.24
CA GLU A 38 9.56 6.41 4.76
C GLU A 38 9.01 5.41 3.75
N CYS A 39 9.66 4.24 3.68
CA CYS A 39 9.15 3.04 3.05
C CYS A 39 9.16 1.90 4.08
N ASP A 40 7.99 1.46 4.50
CA ASP A 40 7.83 0.19 5.19
C ASP A 40 8.04 -0.97 4.22
N VAL A 41 8.80 -1.98 4.61
CA VAL A 41 9.25 -3.05 3.73
C VAL A 41 8.63 -4.39 4.10
N THR A 42 8.00 -5.02 3.12
CA THR A 42 7.47 -6.39 3.19
C THR A 42 7.94 -7.19 1.97
N PHE A 43 7.53 -8.47 1.87
CA PHE A 43 8.04 -9.40 0.87
C PHE A 43 6.91 -9.97 0.00
N THR A 44 7.16 -10.08 -1.30
CA THR A 44 6.34 -10.85 -2.24
C THR A 44 6.62 -12.36 -2.14
N ALA A 45 5.82 -13.19 -2.83
CA ALA A 45 5.99 -14.65 -2.86
C ALA A 45 7.38 -15.08 -3.36
N ASP A 46 7.96 -14.33 -4.30
CA ASP A 46 9.30 -14.52 -4.83
C ASP A 46 10.40 -13.76 -4.05
N LYS A 47 10.06 -13.31 -2.82
CA LYS A 47 10.97 -12.68 -1.84
C LYS A 47 11.54 -11.33 -2.29
N GLU A 48 10.85 -10.64 -3.17
CA GLU A 48 11.21 -9.28 -3.55
C GLU A 48 10.68 -8.26 -2.53
N LEU A 49 11.48 -7.25 -2.24
CA LEU A 49 11.13 -6.22 -1.26
C LEU A 49 10.20 -5.16 -1.89
N VAL A 50 9.06 -4.93 -1.26
CA VAL A 50 8.07 -3.93 -1.69
C VAL A 50 7.70 -2.99 -0.55
N CYS A 51 7.32 -1.76 -0.91
CA CYS A 51 6.89 -0.76 0.07
C CYS A 51 5.42 -0.99 0.44
N ARG A 52 5.18 -1.66 1.58
CA ARG A 52 3.86 -1.86 2.18
C ARG A 52 3.96 -1.83 3.70
N HIS A 53 2.95 -1.23 4.35
CA HIS A 53 2.94 -1.08 5.81
C HIS A 53 2.79 -2.43 6.53
N ALA A 54 2.00 -3.33 6.00
CA ALA A 54 1.81 -4.66 6.57
C ALA A 54 1.90 -5.74 5.48
N GLN A 55 2.31 -6.93 5.88
CA GLN A 55 2.35 -8.10 5.00
C GLN A 55 0.97 -8.42 4.41
N ASN A 56 -0.10 -8.13 5.13
CA ASN A 56 -1.48 -8.49 4.81
C ASN A 56 -2.40 -7.27 4.62
N ASP A 57 -1.94 -6.24 3.92
CA ASP A 57 -2.73 -5.02 3.71
C ASP A 57 -3.18 -4.79 2.25
N LEU A 58 -2.89 -5.69 1.31
CA LEU A 58 -3.19 -5.46 -0.11
C LEU A 58 -4.68 -5.31 -0.39
N HIS A 59 -5.56 -5.95 0.37
CA HIS A 59 -7.02 -5.87 0.19
C HIS A 59 -7.61 -4.51 0.57
N THR A 60 -6.92 -3.73 1.41
CA THR A 60 -7.35 -2.39 1.83
C THR A 60 -6.62 -1.25 1.12
N THR A 61 -5.47 -1.53 0.53
CA THR A 61 -4.57 -0.51 -0.04
C THR A 61 -4.32 -0.65 -1.54
N THR A 62 -4.89 -1.67 -2.16
CA THR A 62 -4.83 -1.91 -3.62
C THR A 62 -6.19 -2.35 -4.17
N ASN A 63 -6.28 -2.47 -5.48
CA ASN A 63 -7.47 -2.99 -6.17
C ASN A 63 -7.52 -4.52 -6.29
N ILE A 64 -6.64 -5.25 -5.59
CA ILE A 64 -6.43 -6.71 -5.78
C ILE A 64 -7.72 -7.53 -5.76
N VAL A 65 -8.63 -7.27 -4.82
CA VAL A 65 -9.87 -8.05 -4.66
C VAL A 65 -10.81 -7.97 -5.88
N ALA A 66 -10.70 -6.90 -6.68
CA ALA A 66 -11.48 -6.70 -7.90
C ALA A 66 -10.71 -7.08 -9.18
N THR A 67 -9.59 -7.78 -9.04
CA THR A 67 -8.78 -8.31 -10.15
C THR A 67 -8.79 -9.84 -10.11
N ASP A 68 -8.27 -10.49 -11.17
CA ASP A 68 -8.11 -11.94 -11.20
C ASP A 68 -7.19 -12.47 -10.08
N LEU A 69 -6.29 -11.61 -9.58
CA LEU A 69 -5.39 -11.94 -8.47
C LEU A 69 -6.13 -12.05 -7.13
N GLY A 70 -7.36 -11.56 -7.01
CA GLY A 70 -8.18 -11.71 -5.81
C GLY A 70 -8.40 -13.16 -5.40
N SER A 71 -8.37 -14.09 -6.35
CA SER A 71 -8.47 -15.54 -6.09
C SER A 71 -7.22 -16.12 -5.41
N LYS A 72 -6.08 -15.44 -5.47
CA LYS A 72 -4.82 -15.83 -4.82
C LYS A 72 -4.71 -15.35 -3.37
N CYS A 73 -5.59 -14.44 -2.94
CA CYS A 73 -5.60 -13.95 -1.57
C CYS A 73 -5.73 -15.09 -0.56
N THR A 74 -5.05 -15.00 0.55
CA THR A 74 -5.16 -15.95 1.67
C THR A 74 -6.62 -16.15 2.08
N THR A 75 -7.41 -15.07 2.11
CA THR A 75 -8.88 -15.10 2.20
C THR A 75 -9.43 -14.26 1.05
N PRO A 76 -9.93 -14.89 -0.03
CA PRO A 76 -10.61 -14.18 -1.11
C PRO A 76 -11.81 -13.38 -0.60
N PHE A 77 -12.21 -12.36 -1.36
CA PHE A 77 -13.36 -11.54 -1.00
C PHE A 77 -14.62 -12.37 -0.74
N ALA A 78 -15.27 -12.09 0.38
CA ALA A 78 -16.61 -12.57 0.72
C ALA A 78 -17.52 -11.37 0.98
N ALA A 79 -18.68 -11.36 0.34
CA ALA A 79 -19.67 -10.29 0.50
C ALA A 79 -20.27 -10.28 1.92
N ALA A 80 -20.73 -9.10 2.34
CA ALA A 80 -21.53 -8.99 3.56
C ALA A 80 -22.79 -9.86 3.47
N ASN A 81 -23.15 -10.51 4.58
CA ASN A 81 -24.31 -11.39 4.64
C ASN A 81 -24.93 -11.33 6.05
N GLY A 82 -26.10 -10.73 6.18
CA GLY A 82 -26.73 -10.51 7.48
C GLY A 82 -25.84 -9.69 8.41
N ASP A 83 -25.49 -10.26 9.56
CA ASP A 83 -24.61 -9.62 10.55
C ASP A 83 -23.11 -9.80 10.22
N ASP A 84 -22.77 -10.62 9.23
CA ASP A 84 -21.40 -10.85 8.80
C ASP A 84 -20.93 -9.72 7.87
N ALA A 85 -19.84 -9.05 8.27
CA ALA A 85 -19.23 -8.02 7.44
C ALA A 85 -18.54 -8.61 6.21
N ALA A 86 -18.50 -7.84 5.13
CA ALA A 86 -17.65 -8.15 3.98
C ALA A 86 -16.18 -8.21 4.43
N GLN A 87 -15.45 -9.19 3.91
CA GLN A 87 -14.07 -9.44 4.31
C GLN A 87 -13.20 -9.94 3.17
N ALA A 88 -11.92 -9.72 3.31
CA ALA A 88 -10.83 -10.31 2.52
C ALA A 88 -9.54 -10.24 3.33
N GLU A 89 -8.56 -11.07 3.02
CA GLU A 89 -7.18 -10.94 3.47
C GLU A 89 -6.24 -11.28 2.31
N CYS A 90 -5.52 -10.26 1.82
CA CYS A 90 -4.58 -10.42 0.73
C CYS A 90 -3.20 -10.00 1.19
N ARG A 91 -2.24 -10.91 1.09
CA ARG A 91 -0.86 -10.71 1.54
C ARG A 91 0.06 -10.40 0.38
N ALA A 92 1.09 -9.59 0.59
CA ALA A 92 2.14 -9.40 -0.41
C ALA A 92 2.77 -10.74 -0.81
N SER A 93 2.92 -11.67 0.14
CA SER A 93 3.41 -13.03 -0.10
C SER A 93 2.44 -13.98 -0.83
N ASP A 94 1.22 -13.56 -1.10
CA ASP A 94 0.27 -14.34 -1.92
C ASP A 94 0.60 -14.24 -3.43
N ILE A 95 1.35 -13.24 -3.84
CA ILE A 95 1.62 -12.91 -5.25
C ILE A 95 3.11 -12.62 -5.50
N THR A 96 3.53 -12.81 -6.74
CA THR A 96 4.88 -12.45 -7.20
C THR A 96 5.05 -10.94 -7.37
N LEU A 97 6.30 -10.46 -7.49
CA LEU A 97 6.56 -9.06 -7.81
C LEU A 97 5.93 -8.65 -9.14
N ALA A 98 6.02 -9.50 -10.16
CA ALA A 98 5.43 -9.22 -11.48
C ALA A 98 3.91 -9.00 -11.37
N GLU A 99 3.21 -9.82 -10.59
CA GLU A 99 1.79 -9.68 -10.30
C GLU A 99 1.50 -8.42 -9.46
N PHE A 100 2.29 -8.17 -8.42
CA PHE A 100 2.18 -6.97 -7.59
C PHE A 100 2.24 -5.68 -8.43
N LYS A 101 3.13 -5.63 -9.41
CA LYS A 101 3.29 -4.46 -10.29
C LYS A 101 2.12 -4.25 -11.26
N THR A 102 1.22 -5.20 -11.42
CA THR A 102 -0.01 -5.03 -12.21
C THR A 102 -1.13 -4.35 -11.43
N LEU A 103 -1.02 -4.30 -10.10
CA LEU A 103 -2.04 -3.69 -9.24
C LEU A 103 -1.94 -2.16 -9.25
N ASN A 104 -3.06 -1.52 -8.95
CA ASN A 104 -3.12 -0.10 -8.63
C ASN A 104 -3.29 0.09 -7.12
N ALA A 105 -2.46 0.92 -6.52
CA ALA A 105 -2.69 1.35 -5.15
C ALA A 105 -3.92 2.26 -5.10
N LYS A 106 -4.63 2.19 -3.98
CA LYS A 106 -5.80 3.03 -3.66
C LYS A 106 -5.65 3.63 -2.27
N MET A 107 -6.42 4.66 -2.00
CA MET A 107 -6.58 5.14 -0.62
C MET A 107 -7.06 3.99 0.26
N ASP A 108 -6.44 3.84 1.43
CA ASP A 108 -6.73 2.74 2.34
C ASP A 108 -8.18 2.73 2.84
N GLY A 109 -8.64 1.56 3.16
CA GLY A 109 -9.98 1.30 3.67
C GLY A 109 -10.71 0.23 2.88
N ALA A 110 -11.79 -0.28 3.47
CA ALA A 110 -12.65 -1.27 2.85
C ALA A 110 -14.10 -1.07 3.30
N ASN A 111 -15.04 -1.20 2.36
CA ASN A 111 -16.46 -1.16 2.67
C ASN A 111 -16.91 -2.47 3.29
N LYS A 112 -17.17 -2.47 4.57
CA LYS A 112 -17.59 -3.65 5.36
C LYS A 112 -19.01 -4.13 5.06
N THR A 113 -19.80 -3.35 4.33
CA THR A 113 -21.17 -3.70 3.91
C THR A 113 -21.25 -4.08 2.42
N ALA A 114 -20.11 -4.23 1.75
CA ALA A 114 -20.04 -4.48 0.33
C ALA A 114 -20.72 -5.78 -0.09
N ALA A 115 -21.51 -5.71 -1.15
CA ALA A 115 -22.11 -6.88 -1.82
C ALA A 115 -21.23 -7.42 -2.97
N SER A 116 -20.22 -6.65 -3.40
CA SER A 116 -19.29 -7.03 -4.47
C SER A 116 -17.87 -6.63 -4.14
N ALA A 117 -16.90 -7.27 -4.79
CA ALA A 117 -15.49 -6.91 -4.67
C ALA A 117 -15.22 -5.45 -5.09
N GLN A 118 -15.91 -4.95 -6.09
CA GLN A 118 -15.78 -3.56 -6.53
C GLN A 118 -16.29 -2.59 -5.45
N GLU A 119 -17.43 -2.86 -4.83
CA GLU A 119 -17.93 -2.04 -3.72
C GLU A 119 -17.02 -2.10 -2.49
N TYR A 120 -16.34 -3.22 -2.27
CA TYR A 120 -15.39 -3.38 -1.16
C TYR A 120 -14.25 -2.37 -1.22
N LEU A 121 -13.85 -1.94 -2.42
CA LEU A 121 -12.80 -0.93 -2.60
C LEU A 121 -13.21 0.46 -2.10
N ASP A 122 -14.50 0.76 -1.98
CA ASP A 122 -15.04 2.08 -1.59
C ASP A 122 -15.18 2.23 -0.07
N GLY A 123 -14.07 2.05 0.65
CA GLY A 123 -14.07 2.15 2.12
C GLY A 123 -13.31 3.33 2.69
N THR A 124 -12.80 4.21 1.85
CA THR A 124 -12.03 5.37 2.28
C THR A 124 -12.93 6.38 3.00
N ALA A 125 -12.44 6.90 4.13
CA ALA A 125 -13.17 7.90 4.91
C ALA A 125 -13.48 9.15 4.06
N GLY A 126 -14.72 9.62 4.10
CA GLY A 126 -15.21 10.69 3.24
C GLY A 126 -14.58 12.07 3.45
N TRP A 127 -13.79 12.24 4.52
CA TRP A 127 -13.01 13.47 4.77
C TRP A 127 -11.64 13.48 4.09
N ARG A 128 -11.21 12.33 3.51
CA ARG A 128 -9.95 12.23 2.76
C ARG A 128 -10.18 12.56 1.29
N THR A 129 -9.13 13.03 0.63
CA THR A 129 -9.18 13.22 -0.82
C THR A 129 -9.25 11.87 -1.55
N ASP A 130 -9.96 11.83 -2.66
CA ASP A 130 -10.06 10.68 -3.56
C ASP A 130 -9.40 10.95 -4.93
N LEU A 131 -8.69 12.07 -5.07
CA LEU A 131 -8.12 12.51 -6.34
C LEU A 131 -7.25 11.45 -7.03
N TYR A 132 -6.52 10.65 -6.25
CA TYR A 132 -5.71 9.53 -6.71
C TYR A 132 -6.15 8.20 -6.08
N ALA A 133 -7.39 8.10 -5.68
CA ALA A 133 -7.92 7.04 -4.83
C ALA A 133 -7.65 5.62 -5.34
N THR A 134 -7.50 5.44 -6.67
CA THR A 134 -7.34 4.12 -7.30
C THR A 134 -6.26 4.08 -8.38
N LYS A 135 -5.32 5.03 -8.37
CA LYS A 135 -4.32 5.20 -9.45
C LYS A 135 -2.89 5.33 -8.92
N GLY A 136 -2.63 4.91 -7.71
CA GLY A 136 -1.29 4.96 -7.14
C GLY A 136 -0.36 3.91 -7.76
N THR A 137 0.88 4.31 -8.02
CA THR A 137 1.94 3.44 -8.55
C THR A 137 2.67 2.75 -7.41
N LEU A 138 2.52 1.43 -7.31
CA LEU A 138 3.21 0.59 -6.33
C LEU A 138 4.71 0.54 -6.61
N MET A 139 5.50 0.48 -5.54
CA MET A 139 6.96 0.55 -5.62
C MET A 139 7.64 -0.64 -4.95
N THR A 140 8.71 -1.11 -5.56
CA THR A 140 9.71 -1.90 -4.83
C THR A 140 10.50 -1.00 -3.89
N HIS A 141 11.17 -1.60 -2.91
CA HIS A 141 12.09 -0.87 -2.05
C HIS A 141 13.24 -0.23 -2.85
N ALA A 142 13.79 -0.94 -3.83
CA ALA A 142 14.85 -0.40 -4.70
C ALA A 142 14.36 0.81 -5.51
N GLU A 143 13.16 0.74 -6.10
CA GLU A 143 12.54 1.86 -6.82
C GLU A 143 12.31 3.06 -5.88
N SER A 144 11.90 2.83 -4.64
CA SER A 144 11.70 3.91 -3.68
C SER A 144 13.01 4.62 -3.34
N ILE A 145 14.08 3.88 -3.15
CA ILE A 145 15.42 4.45 -2.91
C ILE A 145 15.84 5.33 -4.09
N ALA A 146 15.72 4.84 -5.32
CA ALA A 146 16.04 5.60 -6.52
C ALA A 146 15.23 6.89 -6.64
N LEU A 147 13.91 6.81 -6.38
CA LEU A 147 13.03 7.98 -6.38
C LEU A 147 13.41 9.00 -5.29
N MET A 148 13.71 8.56 -4.09
CA MET A 148 14.10 9.46 -2.99
C MET A 148 15.44 10.15 -3.28
N GLN A 149 16.38 9.47 -3.93
CA GLN A 149 17.63 10.07 -4.43
C GLN A 149 17.34 11.13 -5.50
N GLU A 150 16.45 10.84 -6.47
CA GLU A 150 16.03 11.81 -7.50
C GLU A 150 15.38 13.05 -6.89
N LEU A 151 14.57 12.87 -5.85
CA LEU A 151 13.88 13.96 -5.14
C LEU A 151 14.78 14.71 -4.17
N ASP A 152 16.03 14.29 -4.00
CA ASP A 152 16.98 14.86 -3.03
C ASP A 152 16.38 14.93 -1.61
N VAL A 153 15.83 13.81 -1.15
CA VAL A 153 15.36 13.61 0.22
C VAL A 153 16.08 12.43 0.85
N LYS A 154 16.18 12.46 2.17
CA LYS A 154 16.63 11.29 2.93
C LYS A 154 15.52 10.26 3.01
N PHE A 155 15.85 9.04 3.34
CA PHE A 155 14.87 7.97 3.52
C PHE A 155 15.11 7.19 4.80
N THR A 156 14.03 6.65 5.35
CA THR A 156 14.06 5.79 6.51
C THR A 156 13.24 4.54 6.20
N PRO A 157 13.88 3.42 5.86
CA PRO A 157 13.15 2.17 5.67
C PRO A 157 12.81 1.56 7.03
N GLU A 158 11.61 1.01 7.14
CA GLU A 158 11.21 0.15 8.26
C GLU A 158 11.02 -1.27 7.77
N LEU A 159 11.86 -2.20 8.24
CA LEU A 159 11.62 -3.62 8.03
C LEU A 159 10.50 -4.07 8.97
N LYS A 160 9.32 -4.30 8.41
CA LYS A 160 8.15 -4.65 9.22
C LYS A 160 8.26 -6.06 9.80
N ALA A 161 8.07 -6.17 11.10
CA ALA A 161 7.82 -7.46 11.71
C ALA A 161 6.54 -8.06 11.09
N PRO A 162 6.54 -9.33 10.68
CA PRO A 162 5.35 -9.95 10.12
C PRO A 162 4.20 -9.95 11.14
N SER A 163 3.04 -9.44 10.73
CA SER A 163 1.80 -9.49 11.52
C SER A 163 1.02 -10.79 11.32
N VAL A 164 1.47 -11.61 10.37
CA VAL A 164 0.90 -12.91 9.99
C VAL A 164 2.03 -13.91 9.76
N GLU A 165 1.71 -15.20 9.76
CA GLU A 165 2.67 -16.24 9.42
C GLU A 165 3.20 -16.05 8.00
N MET A 166 4.52 -16.06 7.87
CA MET A 166 5.19 -15.94 6.58
C MET A 166 5.49 -17.32 5.99
N PRO A 167 5.36 -17.49 4.65
CA PRO A 167 5.63 -18.77 4.00
C PRO A 167 7.13 -19.07 3.85
N PHE A 168 8.00 -18.32 4.52
CA PHE A 168 9.45 -18.43 4.39
C PHE A 168 10.07 -18.91 5.69
N ASN A 169 10.97 -19.90 5.61
CA ASN A 169 11.74 -20.33 6.76
C ASN A 169 12.64 -19.19 7.26
N GLY A 170 12.59 -18.92 8.56
CA GLY A 170 13.40 -17.87 9.19
C GLY A 170 12.74 -16.48 9.22
N PHE A 171 11.47 -16.39 8.89
CA PHE A 171 10.66 -15.18 9.03
C PHE A 171 9.51 -15.43 9.99
#